data_0d0ed34e8120354aaa5ecde55d67f22c
#
_entry.id   0d0ed34e8120354aaa5ecde55d67f22c
#
_cell.length_a   1.000
_cell.length_b   1.000
_cell.length_c   1.000
_cell.angle_alpha   90.00
_cell.angle_beta   90.00
_cell.angle_gamma   90.00
#
_symmetry.space_group_name_H-M   'P 1'
#
loop_
_entity.id
_entity.type
_entity.pdbx_description
1 polymer ?
#
loop_
_entity_poly.entity_id
_entity_poly.type
_entity_poly.pdbx_seq_one_letter_code
_entity_poly.pdbx_strand_id
1 'polypeptide(L)'
;MVKSTGGSFLNGGKGPSSFGGAFSCNSNKTELTVGYATFYGDICGALAPIGDLWKHHVYELGRYLNDKVFQRQVLPEAIFTIRPSAELSSEQTVGTGGDPLVYPYHDKLFRSFLEQWRKTSPAEILLWYSEGTLAEHLGCEADIISEAFPDARSFIADLEHWWKLMHTLAVAKRIQAPPIVSITRRAYGYDHREAQLTPYFPREYHRLKAQLLND
;
A
#
# COMPACT_ATOMS: atom_id res chain seq x y z
N MET A 1 -18.98 -10.14 6.64
CA MET A 1 -18.11 -9.59 5.58
C MET A 1 -17.59 -10.77 4.79
N VAL A 2 -18.05 -10.97 3.56
CA VAL A 2 -17.57 -12.09 2.72
C VAL A 2 -16.20 -11.64 2.19
N LYS A 3 -15.13 -12.31 2.63
CA LYS A 3 -13.84 -12.20 1.93
C LYS A 3 -14.10 -12.68 0.50
N SER A 4 -14.11 -11.78 -0.48
CA SER A 4 -14.06 -12.17 -1.87
C SER A 4 -12.64 -12.63 -2.18
N THR A 5 -12.29 -13.84 -1.78
CA THR A 5 -11.16 -14.52 -2.38
C THR A 5 -11.52 -14.74 -3.84
N GLY A 6 -10.79 -14.11 -4.77
CA GLY A 6 -11.09 -14.15 -6.21
C GLY A 6 -11.20 -15.52 -6.84
N GLY A 7 -10.94 -16.60 -6.11
CA GLY A 7 -11.19 -17.98 -6.52
C GLY A 7 -12.65 -18.44 -6.45
N SER A 8 -13.50 -17.78 -5.67
CA SER A 8 -14.88 -18.21 -5.46
C SER A 8 -15.79 -18.04 -6.68
N PHE A 9 -15.49 -17.08 -7.55
CA PHE A 9 -16.31 -16.81 -8.73
C PHE A 9 -15.99 -17.73 -9.93
N LEU A 10 -14.78 -18.26 -10.00
CA LEU A 10 -14.36 -19.14 -11.08
C LEU A 10 -14.84 -20.58 -10.90
N ASN A 11 -15.28 -20.96 -9.71
CA ASN A 11 -15.73 -22.32 -9.39
C ASN A 11 -17.24 -22.53 -9.47
N GLY A 12 -17.96 -21.76 -10.29
CA GLY A 12 -19.40 -21.95 -10.55
C GLY A 12 -20.32 -21.56 -9.38
N GLY A 13 -19.79 -20.84 -8.37
CA GLY A 13 -20.61 -20.22 -7.33
C GLY A 13 -21.49 -19.11 -7.89
N LYS A 14 -22.73 -19.00 -7.41
CA LYS A 14 -23.62 -17.89 -7.79
C LYS A 14 -23.03 -16.58 -7.26
N GLY A 15 -22.63 -15.68 -8.16
CA GLY A 15 -22.13 -14.35 -7.80
C GLY A 15 -23.24 -13.44 -7.25
N PRO A 16 -22.87 -12.29 -6.66
CA PRO A 16 -23.80 -11.29 -6.13
C PRO A 16 -24.88 -10.87 -7.12
N SER A 17 -24.57 -10.80 -8.40
CA SER A 17 -25.52 -10.49 -9.47
C SER A 17 -26.66 -11.48 -9.60
N SER A 18 -26.45 -12.74 -9.19
CA SER A 18 -27.50 -13.77 -9.19
C SER A 18 -28.57 -13.52 -8.12
N PHE A 19 -28.28 -12.67 -7.16
CA PHE A 19 -29.16 -12.29 -6.05
C PHE A 19 -29.56 -10.82 -6.09
N GLY A 20 -29.24 -10.09 -7.16
CA GLY A 20 -29.48 -8.64 -7.25
C GLY A 20 -28.58 -7.82 -6.32
N GLY A 21 -27.45 -8.36 -5.89
CA GLY A 21 -26.49 -7.70 -4.99
C GLY A 21 -25.25 -7.18 -5.70
N ALA A 22 -24.45 -6.41 -4.97
CA ALA A 22 -23.13 -5.96 -5.37
C ALA A 22 -22.13 -6.27 -4.24
N PHE A 23 -20.82 -6.26 -4.55
CA PHE A 23 -19.77 -6.38 -3.56
C PHE A 23 -18.80 -5.20 -3.67
N SER A 24 -18.17 -4.84 -2.56
CA SER A 24 -17.17 -3.77 -2.49
C SER A 24 -15.77 -4.31 -2.68
N CYS A 25 -14.92 -3.51 -3.32
CA CYS A 25 -13.47 -3.68 -3.30
C CYS A 25 -12.95 -3.18 -1.94
N ASN A 26 -12.24 -4.02 -1.22
CA ASN A 26 -11.71 -3.69 0.10
C ASN A 26 -10.20 -3.36 0.08
N SER A 27 -9.60 -3.21 -1.08
CA SER A 27 -8.22 -2.74 -1.21
C SER A 27 -8.11 -1.29 -0.77
N ASN A 28 -7.12 -1.00 0.05
CA ASN A 28 -6.78 0.34 0.49
C ASN A 28 -5.77 1.01 -0.45
N LYS A 29 -5.45 2.27 -0.22
CA LYS A 29 -4.54 3.04 -1.07
C LYS A 29 -3.12 2.49 -1.10
N THR A 30 -2.62 1.93 0.01
CA THR A 30 -1.29 1.31 0.07
C THR A 30 -1.20 0.12 -0.87
N GLU A 31 -2.16 -0.79 -0.79
CA GLU A 31 -2.25 -1.97 -1.65
C GLU A 31 -2.43 -1.58 -3.13
N LEU A 32 -3.28 -0.60 -3.43
CA LEU A 32 -3.46 -0.07 -4.78
C LEU A 32 -2.20 0.58 -5.33
N THR A 33 -1.43 1.27 -4.49
CA THR A 33 -0.22 1.99 -4.93
C THR A 33 0.83 1.04 -5.49
N VAL A 34 1.06 -0.08 -4.85
CA VAL A 34 2.08 -1.06 -5.27
C VAL A 34 1.50 -2.27 -6.00
N GLY A 35 0.17 -2.32 -6.15
CA GLY A 35 -0.50 -3.45 -6.78
C GLY A 35 -0.44 -4.72 -5.96
N TYR A 36 -0.41 -4.60 -4.63
CA TYR A 36 -0.43 -5.74 -3.71
C TYR A 36 -1.85 -6.31 -3.61
N ALA A 37 -2.27 -6.94 -4.68
CA ALA A 37 -3.61 -7.45 -4.90
C ALA A 37 -3.64 -8.41 -6.10
N THR A 38 -4.74 -9.13 -6.27
CA THR A 38 -4.90 -10.11 -7.33
C THR A 38 -5.68 -9.53 -8.52
N PHE A 39 -5.19 -9.76 -9.76
CA PHE A 39 -5.95 -9.41 -10.95
C PHE A 39 -7.34 -10.06 -10.94
N TYR A 40 -8.37 -9.28 -11.22
CA TYR A 40 -9.78 -9.70 -11.23
C TYR A 40 -10.24 -10.41 -9.94
N GLY A 41 -9.49 -10.24 -8.85
CA GLY A 41 -9.78 -10.75 -7.52
C GLY A 41 -10.24 -9.66 -6.57
N ASP A 42 -9.41 -9.37 -5.58
CA ASP A 42 -9.70 -8.42 -4.50
C ASP A 42 -9.74 -6.93 -4.90
N ILE A 43 -9.24 -6.58 -6.11
CA ILE A 43 -9.36 -5.22 -6.68
C ILE A 43 -10.60 -5.08 -7.59
N CYS A 44 -11.55 -5.97 -7.56
CA CYS A 44 -12.79 -5.81 -8.33
C CYS A 44 -13.98 -5.56 -7.42
N GLY A 45 -15.08 -5.10 -8.00
CA GLY A 45 -16.32 -4.80 -7.28
C GLY A 45 -17.10 -3.65 -7.91
N ALA A 46 -18.13 -3.19 -7.23
CA ALA A 46 -18.94 -2.06 -7.65
C ALA A 46 -18.38 -0.71 -7.18
N LEU A 47 -17.69 -0.69 -6.05
CA LEU A 47 -17.14 0.51 -5.41
C LEU A 47 -15.95 0.12 -4.52
N ALA A 48 -14.92 0.97 -4.43
CA ALA A 48 -13.81 0.86 -3.50
C ALA A 48 -13.93 1.95 -2.41
N PRO A 49 -14.67 1.71 -1.31
CA PRO A 49 -14.96 2.73 -0.31
C PRO A 49 -13.73 3.19 0.48
N ILE A 50 -12.71 2.35 0.61
CA ILE A 50 -11.47 2.65 1.34
C ILE A 50 -10.25 2.78 0.42
N GLY A 51 -10.46 2.82 -0.91
CA GLY A 51 -9.38 2.83 -1.90
C GLY A 51 -8.51 4.10 -1.90
N ASP A 52 -8.96 5.19 -1.26
CA ASP A 52 -8.18 6.42 -1.08
C ASP A 52 -7.67 6.61 0.36
N LEU A 53 -7.79 5.59 1.21
CA LEU A 53 -7.25 5.59 2.57
C LEU A 53 -5.98 4.73 2.64
N TRP A 54 -4.92 5.29 3.19
CA TRP A 54 -3.72 4.53 3.56
C TRP A 54 -4.05 3.49 4.65
N LYS A 55 -3.26 2.45 4.79
CA LYS A 55 -3.52 1.38 5.77
C LYS A 55 -3.72 1.93 7.20
N HIS A 56 -2.87 2.86 7.63
CA HIS A 56 -3.01 3.48 8.95
C HIS A 56 -4.32 4.25 9.10
N HIS A 57 -4.76 5.00 8.07
CA HIS A 57 -6.04 5.70 8.09
C HIS A 57 -7.24 4.74 8.20
N VAL A 58 -7.15 3.55 7.60
CA VAL A 58 -8.20 2.51 7.74
C VAL A 58 -8.33 2.07 9.19
N TYR A 59 -7.21 1.90 9.89
CA TYR A 59 -7.22 1.56 11.31
C TYR A 59 -7.75 2.72 12.18
N GLU A 60 -7.29 3.95 11.91
CA GLU A 60 -7.78 5.15 12.61
C GLU A 60 -9.30 5.32 12.42
N LEU A 61 -9.79 5.16 11.19
CA LEU A 61 -11.22 5.18 10.89
C LEU A 61 -11.98 4.09 11.65
N GLY A 62 -11.44 2.89 11.70
CA GLY A 62 -12.06 1.77 12.44
C GLY A 62 -12.19 2.06 13.93
N ARG A 63 -11.16 2.61 14.57
CA ARG A 63 -11.19 3.04 15.97
C ARG A 63 -12.20 4.19 16.18
N TYR A 64 -12.15 5.18 15.29
CA TYR A 64 -13.12 6.30 15.33
C TYR A 64 -14.57 5.82 15.24
N LEU A 65 -14.86 4.84 14.38
CA LEU A 65 -16.20 4.26 14.27
C LEU A 65 -16.64 3.60 15.59
N ASN A 66 -15.77 2.80 16.22
CA ASN A 66 -16.08 2.21 17.52
C ASN A 66 -16.32 3.28 18.59
N ASP A 67 -15.42 4.25 18.71
CA ASP A 67 -15.36 5.16 19.85
C ASP A 67 -16.35 6.32 19.74
N LYS A 68 -16.53 6.89 18.56
CA LYS A 68 -17.28 8.12 18.36
C LYS A 68 -18.63 7.92 17.68
N VAL A 69 -18.70 7.01 16.70
CA VAL A 69 -19.93 6.82 15.93
C VAL A 69 -20.86 5.81 16.62
N PHE A 70 -20.35 4.61 16.87
CA PHE A 70 -21.15 3.54 17.47
C PHE A 70 -21.12 3.55 19.00
N GLN A 71 -20.12 4.21 19.61
CA GLN A 71 -19.90 4.26 21.06
C GLN A 71 -19.91 2.84 21.70
N ARG A 72 -19.48 1.86 20.96
CA ARG A 72 -19.33 0.46 21.36
C ARG A 72 -18.40 -0.26 20.41
N GLN A 73 -17.81 -1.37 20.85
CA GLN A 73 -16.98 -2.20 20.02
C GLN A 73 -17.82 -2.97 18.98
N VAL A 74 -17.89 -2.44 17.77
CA VAL A 74 -18.49 -3.08 16.59
C VAL A 74 -17.41 -3.81 15.80
N LEU A 75 -16.22 -3.22 15.71
CA LEU A 75 -15.02 -3.81 15.10
C LEU A 75 -14.17 -4.40 16.23
N PRO A 76 -13.92 -5.73 16.22
CA PRO A 76 -13.11 -6.39 17.26
C PRO A 76 -11.68 -5.82 17.32
N GLU A 77 -11.11 -5.72 18.52
CA GLU A 77 -9.73 -5.21 18.72
C GLU A 77 -8.69 -6.03 17.95
N ALA A 78 -8.93 -7.32 17.79
CA ALA A 78 -8.06 -8.21 17.02
C ALA A 78 -7.81 -7.71 15.58
N ILE A 79 -8.76 -6.99 14.96
CA ILE A 79 -8.58 -6.42 13.61
C ILE A 79 -7.44 -5.39 13.57
N PHE A 80 -7.21 -4.68 14.68
CA PHE A 80 -6.20 -3.63 14.78
C PHE A 80 -4.84 -4.13 15.28
N THR A 81 -4.79 -5.33 15.86
CA THR A 81 -3.59 -5.90 16.51
C THR A 81 -2.97 -7.06 15.75
N ILE A 82 -3.78 -7.81 14.99
CA ILE A 82 -3.26 -8.90 14.15
C ILE A 82 -2.40 -8.30 13.03
N ARG A 83 -1.20 -8.86 12.87
CA ARG A 83 -0.31 -8.48 11.76
C ARG A 83 -1.03 -8.71 10.42
N PRO A 84 -1.03 -7.71 9.52
CA PRO A 84 -1.61 -7.87 8.19
C PRO A 84 -0.96 -9.04 7.43
N SER A 85 -1.79 -9.83 6.77
CA SER A 85 -1.34 -10.91 5.91
C SER A 85 -2.38 -11.17 4.82
N ALA A 86 -1.94 -11.19 3.57
CA ALA A 86 -2.77 -11.57 2.44
C ALA A 86 -2.82 -13.08 2.22
N GLU A 87 -1.96 -13.84 2.90
CA GLU A 87 -1.86 -15.31 2.79
C GLU A 87 -1.74 -15.79 1.33
N LEU A 88 -1.04 -15.03 0.50
CA LEU A 88 -0.82 -15.34 -0.92
C LEU A 88 0.24 -16.43 -1.11
N SER A 89 1.08 -16.68 -0.12
CA SER A 89 2.07 -17.74 -0.07
C SER A 89 2.23 -18.30 1.33
N SER A 90 2.86 -19.47 1.47
CA SER A 90 3.14 -20.09 2.77
C SER A 90 4.07 -19.24 3.66
N GLU A 91 4.84 -18.34 3.07
CA GLU A 91 5.74 -17.44 3.79
C GLU A 91 5.05 -16.17 4.32
N GLN A 92 3.82 -15.90 3.83
CA GLN A 92 3.05 -14.71 4.16
C GLN A 92 1.90 -14.97 5.14
N THR A 93 1.91 -16.10 5.83
CA THR A 93 0.91 -16.39 6.86
C THR A 93 1.17 -15.57 8.12
N VAL A 94 0.15 -15.34 8.93
CA VAL A 94 0.26 -14.64 10.21
C VAL A 94 1.35 -15.25 11.13
N GLY A 95 1.57 -16.58 11.00
CA GLY A 95 2.57 -17.30 11.79
C GLY A 95 4.00 -17.25 11.25
N THR A 96 4.20 -16.87 9.97
CA THR A 96 5.51 -16.96 9.29
C THR A 96 6.10 -15.62 8.86
N GLY A 97 5.38 -14.54 8.87
CA GLY A 97 5.94 -13.26 8.45
C GLY A 97 4.93 -12.18 8.10
N GLY A 98 3.73 -12.55 7.69
CA GLY A 98 2.71 -11.61 7.26
C GLY A 98 3.03 -10.95 5.91
N ASP A 99 2.49 -9.77 5.68
CA ASP A 99 2.74 -8.97 4.48
C ASP A 99 4.21 -8.49 4.43
N PRO A 100 4.81 -8.38 3.24
CA PRO A 100 6.16 -7.84 3.08
C PRO A 100 6.23 -6.32 3.34
N LEU A 101 5.09 -5.66 3.49
CA LEU A 101 4.98 -4.22 3.73
C LEU A 101 5.14 -3.90 5.22
N VAL A 102 6.12 -3.07 5.55
CA VAL A 102 6.24 -2.41 6.85
C VAL A 102 5.36 -1.16 6.82
N TYR A 103 4.06 -1.32 7.08
CA TYR A 103 3.06 -0.27 6.87
C TYR A 103 3.37 1.08 7.53
N PRO A 104 3.91 1.15 8.77
CA PRO A 104 4.27 2.42 9.38
C PRO A 104 5.32 3.23 8.60
N TYR A 105 6.20 2.55 7.86
CA TYR A 105 7.19 3.15 6.97
C TYR A 105 6.64 3.31 5.54
N HIS A 106 6.12 2.23 4.94
CA HIS A 106 5.74 2.23 3.52
C HIS A 106 4.58 3.16 3.20
N ASP A 107 3.60 3.32 4.09
CA ASP A 107 2.52 4.30 3.92
C ASP A 107 3.09 5.72 3.81
N LYS A 108 4.08 6.07 4.60
CA LYS A 108 4.74 7.38 4.58
C LYS A 108 5.60 7.57 3.34
N LEU A 109 6.35 6.53 2.96
CA LEU A 109 7.15 6.52 1.74
C LEU A 109 6.27 6.75 0.50
N PHE A 110 5.22 5.96 0.32
CA PHE A 110 4.33 6.06 -0.83
C PHE A 110 3.56 7.38 -0.84
N ARG A 111 3.16 7.87 0.32
CA ARG A 111 2.57 9.20 0.46
C ARG A 111 3.50 10.29 -0.01
N SER A 112 4.79 10.21 0.26
CA SER A 112 5.78 11.19 -0.19
C SER A 112 5.89 11.23 -1.72
N PHE A 113 5.75 10.09 -2.39
CA PHE A 113 5.74 10.00 -3.85
C PHE A 113 4.47 10.53 -4.49
N LEU A 114 3.33 10.49 -3.79
CA LEU A 114 2.02 10.78 -4.37
C LEU A 114 1.39 12.09 -3.92
N GLU A 115 1.34 12.33 -2.62
CA GLU A 115 0.47 13.35 -2.02
C GLU A 115 1.18 14.66 -1.68
N GLN A 116 2.49 14.67 -1.53
CA GLN A 116 3.23 15.89 -1.28
C GLN A 116 3.11 16.85 -2.47
N TRP A 117 3.09 18.15 -2.19
CA TRP A 117 3.05 19.18 -3.23
C TRP A 117 4.21 19.02 -4.22
N ARG A 118 5.42 18.88 -3.70
CA ARG A 118 6.60 18.44 -4.44
C ARG A 118 6.76 16.93 -4.20
N LYS A 119 6.49 16.13 -5.22
CA LYS A 119 6.67 14.69 -5.16
C LYS A 119 8.13 14.35 -4.91
N THR A 120 8.36 13.53 -3.91
CA THR A 120 9.68 13.02 -3.58
C THR A 120 10.17 12.06 -4.66
N SER A 121 11.44 12.10 -4.98
CA SER A 121 12.10 11.17 -5.91
C SER A 121 12.86 10.09 -5.13
N PRO A 122 13.16 8.94 -5.76
CA PRO A 122 14.02 7.93 -5.14
C PRO A 122 15.41 8.45 -4.77
N ALA A 123 15.93 9.45 -5.49
CA ALA A 123 17.21 10.07 -5.15
C ALA A 123 17.14 10.86 -3.84
N GLU A 124 16.06 11.59 -3.61
CA GLU A 124 15.87 12.32 -2.35
C GLU A 124 15.70 11.34 -1.18
N ILE A 125 15.03 10.20 -1.38
CA ILE A 125 14.94 9.15 -0.36
C ILE A 125 16.31 8.59 0.00
N LEU A 126 17.18 8.31 -0.97
CA LEU A 126 18.55 7.85 -0.71
C LEU A 126 19.41 8.92 -0.03
N LEU A 127 19.23 10.19 -0.41
CA LEU A 127 19.93 11.30 0.23
C LEU A 127 19.56 11.38 1.72
N TRP A 128 18.27 11.40 2.04
CA TRP A 128 17.80 11.45 3.42
C TRP A 128 18.23 10.21 4.23
N TYR A 129 18.27 9.05 3.58
CA TYR A 129 18.78 7.83 4.23
C TYR A 129 20.28 7.98 4.55
N SER A 130 21.09 8.45 3.61
CA SER A 130 22.53 8.67 3.81
C SER A 130 22.85 9.73 4.88
N GLU A 131 21.98 10.72 5.05
CA GLU A 131 22.08 11.78 6.04
C GLU A 131 21.49 11.40 7.41
N GLY A 132 20.83 10.25 7.51
CA GLY A 132 20.13 9.82 8.73
C GLY A 132 18.86 10.63 9.05
N THR A 133 18.33 11.37 8.08
CA THR A 133 17.17 12.27 8.24
C THR A 133 15.88 11.72 7.63
N LEU A 134 15.91 10.51 7.08
CA LEU A 134 14.78 9.92 6.36
C LEU A 134 13.50 9.84 7.21
N ALA A 135 13.63 9.42 8.46
CA ALA A 135 12.50 9.27 9.38
C ALA A 135 11.79 10.61 9.63
N GLU A 136 12.58 11.68 9.84
CA GLU A 136 12.07 13.05 10.03
C GLU A 136 11.31 13.53 8.78
N HIS A 137 11.89 13.38 7.60
CA HIS A 137 11.29 13.79 6.33
C HIS A 137 10.00 13.03 6.00
N LEU A 138 9.94 11.75 6.33
CA LEU A 138 8.74 10.92 6.14
C LEU A 138 7.71 11.09 7.25
N GLY A 139 8.13 11.55 8.43
CA GLY A 139 7.28 11.63 9.62
C GLY A 139 6.96 10.25 10.18
N CYS A 140 7.96 9.36 10.27
CA CYS A 140 7.87 8.07 10.94
C CYS A 140 8.89 7.99 12.08
N GLU A 141 8.75 6.98 12.95
CA GLU A 141 9.71 6.71 14.01
C GLU A 141 11.04 6.19 13.43
N ALA A 142 12.15 6.65 13.98
CA ALA A 142 13.49 6.35 13.45
C ALA A 142 13.88 4.87 13.58
N ASP A 143 13.42 4.21 14.64
CA ASP A 143 13.65 2.80 14.91
C ASP A 143 13.01 1.89 13.89
N ILE A 144 11.86 2.27 13.31
CA ILE A 144 11.16 1.50 12.28
C ILE A 144 12.06 1.23 11.08
N ILE A 145 12.86 2.22 10.66
CA ILE A 145 13.76 2.10 9.50
C ILE A 145 14.92 1.17 9.84
N SER A 146 15.55 1.34 10.98
CA SER A 146 16.68 0.51 11.41
C SER A 146 16.29 -0.95 11.72
N GLU A 147 15.08 -1.17 12.22
CA GLU A 147 14.55 -2.52 12.44
C GLU A 147 14.17 -3.21 11.11
N ALA A 148 13.61 -2.47 10.16
CA ALA A 148 13.19 -3.01 8.87
C ALA A 148 14.37 -3.32 7.95
N PHE A 149 15.42 -2.50 8.01
CA PHE A 149 16.55 -2.56 7.07
C PHE A 149 17.88 -2.62 7.82
N PRO A 150 18.48 -3.83 7.95
CA PRO A 150 19.73 -4.00 8.68
C PRO A 150 20.94 -3.33 8.01
N ASP A 151 20.84 -3.02 6.71
CA ASP A 151 21.91 -2.40 5.93
C ASP A 151 21.37 -1.59 4.74
N ALA A 152 22.23 -0.78 4.14
CA ALA A 152 21.90 0.03 2.98
C ALA A 152 21.50 -0.81 1.76
N ARG A 153 22.01 -2.01 1.63
CA ARG A 153 21.69 -2.90 0.50
C ARG A 153 20.24 -3.37 0.57
N SER A 154 19.77 -3.79 1.74
CA SER A 154 18.38 -4.20 1.96
C SER A 154 17.41 -3.04 1.78
N PHE A 155 17.76 -1.85 2.30
CA PHE A 155 16.99 -0.62 2.11
C PHE A 155 16.85 -0.24 0.62
N ILE A 156 17.96 -0.24 -0.12
CA ILE A 156 17.95 0.08 -1.56
C ILE A 156 17.15 -0.95 -2.35
N ALA A 157 17.28 -2.23 -2.02
CA ALA A 157 16.53 -3.29 -2.69
C ALA A 157 15.01 -3.13 -2.49
N ASP A 158 14.58 -2.80 -1.28
CA ASP A 158 13.19 -2.51 -0.95
C ASP A 158 12.67 -1.27 -1.71
N LEU A 159 13.37 -0.15 -1.64
CA LEU A 159 13.01 1.07 -2.35
C LEU A 159 12.85 0.83 -3.87
N GLU A 160 13.81 0.13 -4.49
CA GLU A 160 13.74 -0.19 -5.92
C GLU A 160 12.59 -1.12 -6.25
N HIS A 161 12.32 -2.11 -5.40
CA HIS A 161 11.24 -3.06 -5.59
C HIS A 161 9.89 -2.33 -5.66
N TRP A 162 9.57 -1.53 -4.64
CA TRP A 162 8.28 -0.84 -4.57
C TRP A 162 8.15 0.26 -5.60
N TRP A 163 9.23 1.00 -5.89
CA TRP A 163 9.24 2.00 -6.95
C TRP A 163 8.98 1.38 -8.33
N LYS A 164 9.57 0.24 -8.62
CA LYS A 164 9.33 -0.50 -9.87
C LYS A 164 7.89 -1.00 -9.95
N LEU A 165 7.37 -1.63 -8.91
CA LEU A 165 6.00 -2.12 -8.90
C LEU A 165 4.97 -1.00 -9.09
N MET A 166 5.16 0.12 -8.40
CA MET A 166 4.27 1.28 -8.48
C MET A 166 4.10 1.80 -9.92
N HIS A 167 5.16 1.76 -10.73
CA HIS A 167 5.18 2.30 -12.10
C HIS A 167 4.98 1.24 -13.19
N THR A 168 4.85 -0.01 -12.85
CA THR A 168 4.67 -1.12 -13.80
C THR A 168 3.40 -1.90 -13.51
N LEU A 169 3.52 -3.03 -12.83
CA LEU A 169 2.41 -3.96 -12.59
C LEU A 169 1.24 -3.33 -11.84
N ALA A 170 1.52 -2.44 -10.89
CA ALA A 170 0.48 -1.79 -10.12
C ALA A 170 -0.44 -0.91 -10.98
N VAL A 171 0.09 -0.26 -12.02
CA VAL A 171 -0.71 0.54 -12.96
C VAL A 171 -1.79 -0.32 -13.63
N ALA A 172 -1.40 -1.48 -14.17
CA ALA A 172 -2.34 -2.41 -14.81
C ALA A 172 -3.41 -2.90 -13.82
N LYS A 173 -3.02 -3.15 -12.57
CA LYS A 173 -3.97 -3.56 -11.52
C LYS A 173 -4.91 -2.44 -11.11
N ARG A 174 -4.45 -1.19 -11.01
CA ARG A 174 -5.30 -0.03 -10.70
C ARG A 174 -6.33 0.29 -11.78
N ILE A 175 -6.01 0.05 -13.06
CA ILE A 175 -6.93 0.28 -14.18
C ILE A 175 -8.21 -0.56 -14.07
N GLN A 176 -8.15 -1.74 -13.49
CA GLN A 176 -9.33 -2.58 -13.27
C GLN A 176 -10.09 -2.28 -11.97
N ALA A 177 -9.54 -1.43 -11.10
CA ALA A 177 -10.20 -1.09 -9.84
C ALA A 177 -11.54 -0.39 -10.09
N PRO A 178 -12.57 -0.67 -9.28
CA PRO A 178 -13.84 0.04 -9.39
C PRO A 178 -13.68 1.50 -8.94
N PRO A 179 -14.70 2.36 -9.17
CA PRO A 179 -14.69 3.72 -8.68
C PRO A 179 -14.31 3.82 -7.20
N ILE A 180 -13.42 4.74 -6.89
CA ILE A 180 -12.90 4.97 -5.53
C ILE A 180 -13.67 6.15 -4.91
N VAL A 181 -14.01 6.05 -3.62
CA VAL A 181 -14.48 7.21 -2.86
C VAL A 181 -13.29 8.13 -2.61
N SER A 182 -13.22 9.23 -3.34
CA SER A 182 -12.14 10.21 -3.25
C SER A 182 -12.24 11.04 -1.96
N ILE A 183 -11.22 11.02 -1.14
CA ILE A 183 -11.16 11.68 0.17
C ILE A 183 -9.95 12.63 0.22
N THR A 184 -8.82 12.19 -0.31
CA THR A 184 -7.56 12.92 -0.28
C THR A 184 -7.25 13.56 -1.64
N ARG A 185 -6.22 14.40 -1.67
CA ARG A 185 -5.59 14.80 -2.94
C ARG A 185 -4.89 13.59 -3.55
N ARG A 186 -4.87 13.50 -4.88
CA ARG A 186 -4.24 12.41 -5.61
C ARG A 186 -4.93 11.05 -5.41
N ALA A 187 -6.25 11.07 -5.28
CA ALA A 187 -7.04 9.86 -5.39
C ALA A 187 -6.87 9.22 -6.77
N TYR A 188 -6.67 7.92 -6.82
CA TYR A 188 -6.56 7.21 -8.08
C TYR A 188 -7.86 7.34 -8.90
N GLY A 189 -7.71 7.56 -10.21
CA GLY A 189 -8.84 7.76 -11.10
C GLY A 189 -9.44 9.18 -11.14
N TYR A 190 -8.93 10.10 -10.30
CA TYR A 190 -9.35 11.50 -10.27
C TYR A 190 -8.19 12.45 -10.60
N ASP A 191 -7.41 12.81 -9.60
CA ASP A 191 -6.32 13.77 -9.71
C ASP A 191 -5.00 13.12 -10.12
N HIS A 192 -4.81 11.86 -9.77
CA HIS A 192 -3.65 11.08 -10.17
C HIS A 192 -3.89 10.44 -11.54
N ARG A 193 -3.25 11.01 -12.56
CA ARG A 193 -3.28 10.45 -13.92
C ARG A 193 -2.35 9.26 -14.02
N GLU A 194 -2.90 8.13 -14.40
CA GLU A 194 -2.12 6.93 -14.63
C GLU A 194 -1.42 6.98 -15.98
N ALA A 195 -0.13 6.68 -15.96
CA ALA A 195 0.65 6.41 -17.14
C ALA A 195 1.52 5.20 -16.85
N GLN A 196 1.45 4.20 -17.70
CA GLN A 196 2.33 3.04 -17.61
C GLN A 196 3.70 3.45 -18.15
N LEU A 197 4.52 4.00 -17.27
CA LEU A 197 5.87 4.42 -17.56
C LEU A 197 6.86 3.42 -16.97
N THR A 198 8.01 3.29 -17.61
CA THR A 198 9.14 2.59 -17.02
C THR A 198 9.60 3.37 -15.76
N PRO A 199 9.91 2.69 -14.64
CA PRO A 199 10.42 3.35 -13.46
C PRO A 199 11.72 4.09 -13.79
N TYR A 200 11.75 5.37 -13.48
CA TYR A 200 12.91 6.22 -13.76
C TYR A 200 13.75 6.44 -12.51
N PHE A 201 15.05 6.26 -12.65
CA PHE A 201 16.04 6.57 -11.63
C PHE A 201 16.99 7.63 -12.18
N PRO A 202 17.05 8.83 -11.58
CA PRO A 202 17.95 9.88 -12.06
C PRO A 202 19.42 9.55 -11.81
N ARG A 203 20.33 10.26 -12.50
CA ARG A 203 21.80 10.06 -12.32
C ARG A 203 22.24 10.20 -10.87
N GLU A 204 21.65 11.12 -10.15
CA GLU A 204 21.92 11.34 -8.72
C GLU A 204 21.59 10.11 -7.88
N TYR A 205 20.51 9.42 -8.19
CA TYR A 205 20.16 8.14 -7.55
C TYR A 205 21.30 7.12 -7.70
N HIS A 206 21.79 6.93 -8.91
CA HIS A 206 22.85 5.97 -9.17
C HIS A 206 24.16 6.34 -8.47
N ARG A 207 24.47 7.64 -8.35
CA ARG A 207 25.63 8.14 -7.62
C ARG A 207 25.52 7.82 -6.13
N LEU A 208 24.39 8.18 -5.51
CA LEU A 208 24.14 7.93 -4.08
C LEU A 208 24.10 6.42 -3.77
N LYS A 209 23.46 5.63 -4.64
CA LYS A 209 23.44 4.17 -4.50
C LYS A 209 24.85 3.58 -4.50
N ALA A 210 25.72 4.03 -5.44
CA ALA A 210 27.10 3.55 -5.50
C ALA A 210 27.91 3.93 -4.26
N GLN A 211 27.72 5.12 -3.70
CA GLN A 211 28.34 5.54 -2.46
C GLN A 211 27.90 4.64 -1.29
N LEU A 212 26.60 4.51 -1.05
CA LEU A 212 26.03 3.71 0.05
C LEU A 212 26.37 2.20 0.00
N LEU A 213 26.69 1.66 -1.15
CA LEU A 213 27.05 0.26 -1.30
C LEU A 213 28.58 -0.01 -1.21
N ASN A 214 29.41 1.03 -1.25
CA ASN A 214 30.86 0.95 -1.15
C ASN A 214 31.40 1.34 0.24
N ASP A 215 30.55 2.00 1.06
CA ASP A 215 30.80 2.29 2.48
C ASP A 215 30.40 1.05 3.34
#